data_0f8130ea76d7f82409c8281064b4093f
#
_entry.id   0f8130ea76d7f82409c8281064b4093f
#
_cell.length_a   1.000
_cell.length_b   1.000
_cell.length_c   1.000
_cell.angle_alpha   90.00
_cell.angle_beta   90.00
_cell.angle_gamma   90.00
#
_symmetry.space_group_name_H-M   'P 1'
#
loop_
_entity.id
_entity.type
_entity.pdbx_description
1 polymer ?
#
loop_
_entity_poly.entity_id
_entity_poly.type
_entity_poly.pdbx_seq_one_letter_code
_entity_poly.pdbx_strand_id
1 'polypeptide(L)' 'MELSRLNVIELTNLALSVATILTRDLTVSETECLLKFLCIVRDEISLILCDKRNDKS' A
#
# COMPACT_ATOMS: atom_id res chain seq x y z
N MET A 1 0.24 -10.77 10.97
CA MET A 1 1.29 -10.88 9.96
C MET A 1 2.33 -9.80 10.18
N GLU A 2 3.55 -10.20 10.26
CA GLU A 2 4.64 -9.27 10.57
C GLU A 2 5.31 -8.77 9.29
N LEU A 3 4.72 -7.78 8.69
CA LEU A 3 5.28 -7.19 7.46
C LEU A 3 6.65 -6.55 7.70
N SER A 4 6.91 -6.12 8.92
CA SER A 4 8.19 -5.49 9.25
C SER A 4 9.37 -6.44 9.18
N ARG A 5 9.11 -7.75 9.15
CA ARG A 5 10.16 -8.76 9.05
C ARG A 5 10.58 -9.05 7.62
N LEU A 6 9.82 -8.57 6.66
CA LEU A 6 10.13 -8.77 5.26
C LEU A 6 11.21 -7.78 4.83
N ASN A 7 12.18 -8.26 4.04
CA ASN A 7 13.13 -7.35 3.44
C ASN A 7 12.46 -6.65 2.25
N VAL A 8 13.17 -5.69 1.66
CA VAL A 8 12.63 -4.88 0.57
C VAL A 8 12.20 -5.75 -0.62
N ILE A 9 13.00 -6.77 -0.94
CA ILE A 9 12.72 -7.64 -2.09
C ILE A 9 11.45 -8.45 -1.83
N GLU A 10 11.33 -9.04 -0.65
CA GLU A 10 10.15 -9.82 -0.28
C GLU A 10 8.89 -8.95 -0.25
N LEU A 11 9.02 -7.75 0.29
CA LEU A 11 7.90 -6.82 0.35
C LEU A 11 7.46 -6.39 -1.05
N THR A 12 8.42 -6.13 -1.93
CA THR A 12 8.13 -5.75 -3.31
C THR A 12 7.43 -6.88 -4.05
N ASN A 13 7.89 -8.12 -3.85
CA ASN A 13 7.26 -9.28 -4.48
C ASN A 13 5.83 -9.49 -3.99
N LEU A 14 5.61 -9.31 -2.70
CA LEU A 14 4.27 -9.41 -2.13
C LEU A 14 3.37 -8.33 -2.71
N ALA A 15 3.86 -7.11 -2.78
CA ALA A 15 3.10 -5.98 -3.31
C ALA A 15 2.73 -6.23 -4.78
N LEU A 16 3.66 -6.74 -5.57
CA LEU A 16 3.39 -7.05 -6.97
C LEU A 16 2.31 -8.13 -7.11
N SER A 17 2.38 -9.16 -6.28
CA SER A 17 1.38 -10.22 -6.29
C SER A 17 0.00 -9.68 -5.96
N VAL A 18 -0.10 -8.85 -4.92
CA VAL A 18 -1.36 -8.24 -4.52
C VAL A 18 -1.89 -7.33 -5.62
N ALA A 19 -1.02 -6.50 -6.20
CA ALA A 19 -1.42 -5.59 -7.27
C ALA A 19 -1.94 -6.36 -8.49
N THR A 20 -1.28 -7.44 -8.85
CA THR A 20 -1.68 -8.26 -9.98
C THR A 20 -3.05 -8.86 -9.75
N ILE A 21 -3.28 -9.41 -8.56
CA ILE A 21 -4.57 -10.03 -8.22
C ILE A 21 -5.68 -8.98 -8.21
N LEU A 22 -5.42 -7.82 -7.61
CA LEU A 22 -6.43 -6.77 -7.48
C LEU A 22 -6.85 -6.18 -8.83
N THR A 23 -5.92 -6.13 -9.79
CA THR A 23 -6.19 -5.45 -11.06
C THR A 23 -6.49 -6.39 -12.22
N ARG A 24 -6.42 -7.71 -11.99
CA ARG A 24 -6.51 -8.69 -13.07
C ARG A 24 -7.74 -8.53 -13.96
N ASP A 25 -8.90 -8.28 -13.36
CA ASP A 25 -10.17 -8.20 -14.08
C ASP A 25 -10.67 -6.77 -14.27
N LEU A 26 -9.81 -5.78 -13.99
CA LEU A 26 -10.20 -4.38 -14.06
C LEU A 26 -9.85 -3.78 -15.43
N THR A 27 -10.70 -2.87 -15.89
CA THR A 27 -10.39 -2.07 -17.08
C THR A 27 -9.27 -1.07 -16.73
N VAL A 28 -8.75 -0.41 -17.77
CA VAL A 28 -7.74 0.64 -17.57
C VAL A 28 -8.30 1.74 -16.68
N SER A 29 -9.52 2.16 -16.93
CA SER A 29 -10.16 3.21 -16.15
C SER A 29 -10.32 2.82 -14.68
N GLU A 30 -10.77 1.58 -14.44
CA GLU A 30 -10.93 1.07 -13.08
C GLU A 30 -9.59 0.94 -12.37
N THR A 31 -8.56 0.51 -13.09
CA THR A 31 -7.22 0.38 -12.53
C THR A 31 -6.68 1.75 -12.13
N GLU A 32 -6.93 2.78 -12.93
CA GLU A 32 -6.53 4.15 -12.60
C GLU A 32 -7.24 4.66 -11.35
N CYS A 33 -8.53 4.34 -11.22
CA CYS A 33 -9.28 4.71 -10.02
C CYS A 33 -8.72 4.03 -8.79
N LEU A 34 -8.37 2.75 -8.91
CA LEU A 34 -7.77 2.00 -7.82
C LEU A 34 -6.42 2.61 -7.42
N LEU A 35 -5.62 2.99 -8.42
CA LEU A 35 -4.33 3.63 -8.15
C LEU A 35 -4.51 4.91 -7.34
N LYS A 36 -5.46 5.75 -7.74
CA LYS A 36 -5.74 6.99 -7.01
C LYS A 36 -6.19 6.70 -5.58
N PHE A 37 -7.04 5.71 -5.43
CA PHE A 37 -7.52 5.31 -4.10
C PHE A 37 -6.36 4.88 -3.21
N LEU A 38 -5.47 4.04 -3.74
CA LEU A 38 -4.34 3.55 -2.97
C LEU A 38 -3.34 4.66 -2.64
N CYS A 39 -3.18 5.63 -3.53
CA CYS A 39 -2.33 6.79 -3.25
C CYS A 39 -2.88 7.60 -2.08
N ILE A 40 -4.21 7.77 -2.03
CA ILE A 40 -4.85 8.47 -0.93
C ILE A 40 -4.68 7.69 0.36
N VAL A 41 -4.88 6.38 0.31
CA VAL A 41 -4.70 5.51 1.48
C VAL A 41 -3.27 5.63 2.00
N ARG A 42 -2.30 5.62 1.10
CA ARG A 42 -0.89 5.78 1.48
C ARG A 42 -0.66 7.09 2.22
N ASP A 43 -1.22 8.17 1.71
CA ASP A 43 -1.05 9.49 2.34
C ASP A 43 -1.71 9.52 3.71
N GLU A 44 -2.89 8.92 3.84
CA GLU A 44 -3.59 8.85 5.11
C GLU A 44 -2.78 8.04 6.14
N ILE A 45 -2.23 6.93 5.71
CA ILE A 45 -1.41 6.09 6.59
C ILE A 45 -0.16 6.85 7.02
N SER A 46 0.43 7.64 6.13
CA SER A 46 1.60 8.44 6.46
C SER A 46 1.29 9.47 7.55
N LEU A 47 0.11 10.09 7.48
CA LEU A 47 -0.32 11.03 8.50
C LEU A 47 -0.52 10.32 9.85
N ILE A 48 -1.15 9.16 9.82
CA ILE A 48 -1.38 8.38 11.03
C ILE A 48 -0.05 7.96 11.65
N LEU A 49 0.88 7.53 10.81
CA LEU A 49 2.20 7.13 11.27
C LEU A 49 2.94 8.29 11.93
N CYS A 50 2.86 9.48 11.32
CA CYS A 50 3.49 10.67 11.86
C CYS A 50 2.92 11.01 13.24
N ASP A 51 1.60 10.91 13.38
CA ASP A 51 0.92 11.17 14.64
C ASP A 51 1.34 10.15 15.71
N LYS A 52 1.45 8.89 15.34
CA LYS A 52 1.87 7.84 16.29
C LYS A 52 3.30 8.05 16.77
N ARG A 53 4.17 8.52 15.88
CA ARG A 53 5.56 8.80 16.27
C ARG A 53 5.64 9.96 17.24
N ASN A 54 4.81 10.96 17.04
CA ASN A 54 4.79 12.11 17.95
C ASN A 54 4.27 11.73 19.33
N ASP A 55 3.35 10.79 19.41
CA ASP A 55 2.82 10.34 20.69
C ASP A 55 3.85 9.62 21.53
N LYS A 56 4.87 9.10 20.93
CA LYS A 56 5.91 8.36 21.65
C LYS A 56 7.00 9.23 22.24
N SER A 57 7.05 10.44 21.85
CA SER A 57 8.10 11.37 22.34
C SER A 57 7.78 12.03 23.69
#